data_95d3a72e769f0a239638f9252e114441
#
_entry.id   95d3a72e769f0a239638f9252e114441
#
_cell.length_a   1.000
_cell.length_b   1.000
_cell.length_c   1.000
_cell.angle_alpha   90.00
_cell.angle_beta   90.00
_cell.angle_gamma   90.00
#
_symmetry.space_group_name_H-M   'P 1'
#
loop_
_entity.id
_entity.type
_entity.pdbx_description
1 polymer ?
#
loop_
_entity_poly.entity_id
_entity_poly.type
_entity_poly.pdbx_seq_one_letter_code
_entity_poly.pdbx_strand_id
1 'polypeptide(L)'
;MELDLNSAKKRLYDKYCRKYEERTKDYVTNYLQTEVDKFLQNLQGKLILDIGAGPGRDGKIFNGKGFRTICLDMSRGMLDLCREKDLEVVLANFEHLCFKQNSFDGIWAYTSLTTAPKASFCKILPEIRQLLKPEGIFYVAMIEGEGEGWKPADSKYDMPRYHAGYLPNEIRSILRTNFSIIHGSVIATERNTYLNFMCAPS
;
A
#
# COMPACT_ATOMS: atom_id res chain seq x y z
N MET A 1 16.28 -24.79 1.88
CA MET A 1 15.65 -24.14 0.71
C MET A 1 15.07 -22.83 1.19
N GLU A 2 15.74 -21.75 0.90
CA GLU A 2 15.29 -20.42 1.29
C GLU A 2 13.97 -20.12 0.57
N LEU A 3 12.93 -19.81 1.32
CA LEU A 3 11.63 -19.45 0.74
C LEU A 3 11.82 -18.12 0.00
N ASP A 4 11.75 -18.15 -1.33
CA ASP A 4 11.67 -16.91 -2.11
C ASP A 4 10.47 -16.09 -1.61
N LEU A 5 10.78 -14.91 -1.07
CA LEU A 5 9.84 -14.03 -0.41
C LEU A 5 8.65 -13.67 -1.32
N ASN A 6 8.93 -13.37 -2.59
CA ASN A 6 7.91 -12.97 -3.54
C ASN A 6 6.98 -14.13 -3.92
N SER A 7 7.54 -15.31 -4.13
CA SER A 7 6.74 -16.52 -4.38
C SER A 7 5.87 -16.91 -3.18
N ALA A 8 6.40 -16.76 -1.96
CA ALA A 8 5.64 -17.04 -0.75
C ALA A 8 4.48 -16.04 -0.56
N LYS A 9 4.73 -14.73 -0.73
CA LYS A 9 3.69 -13.70 -0.70
C LYS A 9 2.60 -13.96 -1.73
N LYS A 10 3.01 -14.20 -2.98
CA LYS A 10 2.08 -14.46 -4.08
C LYS A 10 1.16 -15.64 -3.75
N ARG A 11 1.70 -16.79 -3.35
CA ARG A 11 0.92 -17.99 -2.96
C ARG A 11 -0.05 -17.70 -1.80
N LEU A 12 0.40 -16.98 -0.79
CA LEU A 12 -0.42 -16.61 0.36
C LEU A 12 -1.64 -15.80 -0.09
N TYR A 13 -1.40 -14.71 -0.82
CA TYR A 13 -2.47 -13.79 -1.21
C TYR A 13 -3.37 -14.35 -2.31
N ASP A 14 -2.86 -15.18 -3.22
CA ASP A 14 -3.70 -15.94 -4.16
C ASP A 14 -4.64 -16.90 -3.41
N LYS A 15 -4.14 -17.66 -2.42
CA LYS A 15 -4.93 -18.62 -1.64
C LYS A 15 -6.00 -17.95 -0.77
N TYR A 16 -5.69 -16.81 -0.18
CA TYR A 16 -6.54 -16.19 0.85
C TYR A 16 -7.22 -14.89 0.41
N CYS A 17 -7.29 -14.58 -0.88
CA CYS A 17 -7.82 -13.31 -1.39
C CYS A 17 -9.26 -13.03 -0.89
N ARG A 18 -10.19 -13.97 -1.01
CA ARG A 18 -11.58 -13.83 -0.52
C ARG A 18 -11.67 -13.66 1.00
N LYS A 19 -10.91 -14.45 1.76
CA LYS A 19 -10.87 -14.35 3.23
C LYS A 19 -10.29 -13.00 3.66
N TYR A 20 -9.31 -12.49 2.93
CA TYR A 20 -8.72 -11.18 3.17
C TYR A 20 -9.73 -10.06 2.89
N GLU A 21 -10.41 -10.12 1.74
CA GLU A 21 -11.46 -9.17 1.35
C GLU A 21 -12.54 -9.07 2.42
N GLU A 22 -13.15 -10.18 2.79
CA GLU A 22 -14.22 -10.22 3.80
C GLU A 22 -13.78 -9.59 5.14
N ARG A 23 -12.55 -9.86 5.54
CA ARG A 23 -12.00 -9.35 6.80
C ARG A 23 -11.68 -7.87 6.78
N THR A 24 -11.47 -7.28 5.61
CA THR A 24 -11.02 -5.88 5.45
C THR A 24 -12.06 -4.97 4.79
N LYS A 25 -13.21 -5.47 4.38
CA LYS A 25 -14.22 -4.73 3.61
C LYS A 25 -14.66 -3.41 4.26
N ASP A 26 -14.85 -3.40 5.59
CA ASP A 26 -15.35 -2.25 6.33
C ASP A 26 -14.23 -1.38 6.94
N TYR A 27 -12.97 -1.71 6.62
CA TYR A 27 -11.83 -1.08 7.28
C TYR A 27 -11.74 0.43 7.03
N VAL A 28 -11.99 0.87 5.78
CA VAL A 28 -11.95 2.30 5.45
C VAL A 28 -13.04 3.06 6.20
N THR A 29 -14.27 2.56 6.15
CA THR A 29 -15.40 3.18 6.83
C THR A 29 -15.17 3.32 8.33
N ASN A 30 -14.57 2.30 8.95
CA ASN A 30 -14.39 2.28 10.40
C ASN A 30 -13.19 3.10 10.88
N TYR A 31 -12.12 3.20 10.09
CA TYR A 31 -10.84 3.73 10.60
C TYR A 31 -10.15 4.74 9.67
N LEU A 32 -10.41 4.72 8.37
CA LEU A 32 -9.55 5.37 7.39
C LEU A 32 -10.23 6.47 6.59
N GLN A 33 -11.53 6.70 6.78
CA GLN A 33 -12.32 7.64 5.97
C GLN A 33 -11.69 9.05 5.94
N THR A 34 -11.28 9.56 7.10
CA THR A 34 -10.65 10.89 7.22
C THR A 34 -9.36 10.99 6.42
N GLU A 35 -8.54 9.94 6.44
CA GLU A 35 -7.26 9.92 5.69
C GLU A 35 -7.50 9.82 4.18
N VAL A 36 -8.48 9.03 3.76
CA VAL A 36 -8.93 8.95 2.37
C VAL A 36 -9.39 10.33 1.87
N ASP A 37 -10.25 11.00 2.62
CA ASP A 37 -10.79 12.30 2.23
C ASP A 37 -9.66 13.36 2.15
N LYS A 38 -8.76 13.39 3.12
CA LYS A 38 -7.58 14.27 3.08
C LYS A 38 -6.68 13.99 1.87
N PHE A 39 -6.39 12.71 1.59
CA PHE A 39 -5.58 12.35 0.43
C PHE A 39 -6.21 12.86 -0.85
N LEU A 40 -7.48 12.56 -1.10
CA LEU A 40 -8.18 12.95 -2.32
C LEU A 40 -8.33 14.48 -2.47
N GLN A 41 -8.52 15.22 -1.36
CA GLN A 41 -8.60 16.68 -1.36
C GLN A 41 -7.28 17.37 -1.73
N ASN A 42 -6.13 16.73 -1.51
CA ASN A 42 -4.83 17.28 -1.84
C ASN A 42 -4.37 16.98 -3.28
N LEU A 43 -5.09 16.14 -4.02
CA LEU A 43 -4.74 15.81 -5.40
C LEU A 43 -5.15 16.92 -6.36
N GLN A 44 -4.23 17.33 -7.26
CA GLN A 44 -4.50 18.30 -8.33
C GLN A 44 -5.12 17.66 -9.58
N GLY A 45 -5.08 16.35 -9.69
CA GLY A 45 -5.64 15.58 -10.81
C GLY A 45 -6.38 14.34 -10.33
N LYS A 46 -6.65 13.40 -11.23
CA LYS A 46 -7.57 12.30 -10.97
C LYS A 46 -6.97 10.90 -11.09
N LEU A 47 -5.70 10.77 -11.48
CA LEU A 47 -5.07 9.47 -11.70
C LEU A 47 -4.30 9.00 -10.46
N ILE A 48 -4.74 7.89 -9.88
CA ILE A 48 -4.16 7.29 -8.69
C ILE A 48 -3.54 5.92 -9.03
N LEU A 49 -2.36 5.63 -8.51
CA LEU A 49 -1.79 4.29 -8.44
C LEU A 49 -1.96 3.74 -7.03
N ASP A 50 -2.65 2.62 -6.90
CA ASP A 50 -2.80 1.87 -5.64
C ASP A 50 -1.79 0.72 -5.61
N ILE A 51 -0.72 0.87 -4.83
CA ILE A 51 0.40 -0.09 -4.75
C ILE A 51 0.08 -1.17 -3.72
N GLY A 52 -0.04 -2.41 -4.20
CA GLY A 52 -0.49 -3.54 -3.39
C GLY A 52 -1.96 -3.39 -3.03
N ALA A 53 -2.76 -3.12 -4.06
CA ALA A 53 -4.18 -2.79 -3.94
C ALA A 53 -5.03 -3.89 -3.24
N GLY A 54 -4.49 -5.11 -3.12
CA GLY A 54 -5.24 -6.22 -2.58
C GLY A 54 -6.53 -6.44 -3.36
N PRO A 55 -7.68 -6.61 -2.66
CA PRO A 55 -8.98 -6.86 -3.34
C PRO A 55 -9.60 -5.60 -3.96
N GLY A 56 -8.89 -4.47 -4.04
CA GLY A 56 -9.39 -3.23 -4.65
C GLY A 56 -10.38 -2.45 -3.79
N ARG A 57 -10.35 -2.60 -2.48
CA ARG A 57 -11.24 -1.88 -1.55
C ARG A 57 -11.09 -0.37 -1.68
N ASP A 58 -9.84 0.13 -1.64
CA ASP A 58 -9.53 1.55 -1.66
C ASP A 58 -9.76 2.13 -3.06
N GLY A 59 -9.33 1.42 -4.10
CA GLY A 59 -9.57 1.78 -5.51
C GLY A 59 -11.06 1.95 -5.84
N LYS A 60 -11.93 1.07 -5.32
CA LYS A 60 -13.39 1.20 -5.49
C LYS A 60 -13.92 2.50 -4.88
N ILE A 61 -13.42 2.88 -3.71
CA ILE A 61 -13.80 4.13 -3.04
C ILE A 61 -13.33 5.34 -3.85
N PHE A 62 -12.09 5.32 -4.32
CA PHE A 62 -11.53 6.42 -5.13
C PHE A 62 -12.31 6.59 -6.43
N ASN A 63 -12.59 5.49 -7.16
CA ASN A 63 -13.38 5.54 -8.40
C ASN A 63 -14.81 6.05 -8.13
N GLY A 64 -15.44 5.63 -7.02
CA GLY A 64 -16.75 6.13 -6.60
C GLY A 64 -16.78 7.64 -6.27
N LYS A 65 -15.62 8.24 -5.97
CA LYS A 65 -15.43 9.68 -5.76
C LYS A 65 -14.95 10.43 -7.02
N GLY A 66 -14.99 9.79 -8.19
CA GLY A 66 -14.66 10.38 -9.50
C GLY A 66 -13.17 10.45 -9.82
N PHE A 67 -12.35 9.63 -9.16
CA PHE A 67 -10.95 9.40 -9.53
C PHE A 67 -10.83 8.17 -10.44
N ARG A 68 -9.72 8.03 -11.12
CA ARG A 68 -9.33 6.85 -11.90
C ARG A 68 -8.19 6.15 -11.17
N THR A 69 -8.40 4.90 -10.76
CA THR A 69 -7.41 4.15 -10.00
C THR A 69 -6.86 2.99 -10.81
N ILE A 70 -5.54 2.88 -10.86
CA ILE A 70 -4.83 1.71 -11.35
C ILE A 70 -4.41 0.88 -10.14
N CYS A 71 -4.98 -0.31 -10.00
CA CYS A 71 -4.69 -1.25 -8.92
C CYS A 71 -3.52 -2.16 -9.29
N LEU A 72 -2.38 -2.00 -8.62
CA LEU A 72 -1.22 -2.85 -8.80
C LEU A 72 -1.13 -3.87 -7.67
N ASP A 73 -1.03 -5.14 -8.01
CA ASP A 73 -0.76 -6.22 -7.06
C ASP A 73 0.02 -7.37 -7.73
N MET A 74 0.76 -8.14 -6.96
CA MET A 74 1.46 -9.32 -7.45
C MET A 74 0.61 -10.60 -7.42
N SER A 75 -0.52 -10.59 -6.73
CA SER A 75 -1.46 -11.70 -6.62
C SER A 75 -2.54 -11.59 -7.69
N ARG A 76 -2.67 -12.64 -8.50
CA ARG A 76 -3.76 -12.75 -9.48
C ARG A 76 -5.12 -12.83 -8.78
N GLY A 77 -5.21 -13.60 -7.69
CA GLY A 77 -6.44 -13.72 -6.92
C GLY A 77 -6.94 -12.38 -6.37
N MET A 78 -6.02 -11.49 -5.93
CA MET A 78 -6.39 -10.12 -5.53
C MET A 78 -6.88 -9.30 -6.72
N LEU A 79 -6.19 -9.35 -7.85
CA LEU A 79 -6.57 -8.59 -9.03
C LEU A 79 -7.87 -9.08 -9.68
N ASP A 80 -8.21 -10.35 -9.55
CA ASP A 80 -9.52 -10.86 -10.00
C ASP A 80 -10.64 -10.21 -9.18
N LEU A 81 -10.45 -10.02 -7.86
CA LEU A 81 -11.39 -9.26 -7.03
C LEU A 81 -11.47 -7.78 -7.40
N CYS A 82 -10.37 -7.18 -7.87
CA CYS A 82 -10.40 -5.83 -8.41
C CYS A 82 -11.23 -5.75 -9.70
N ARG A 83 -11.07 -6.73 -10.61
CA ARG A 83 -11.85 -6.80 -11.87
C ARG A 83 -13.33 -6.97 -11.62
N GLU A 84 -13.74 -7.75 -10.59
CA GLU A 84 -15.13 -7.86 -10.16
C GLU A 84 -15.75 -6.54 -9.70
N LYS A 85 -14.92 -5.52 -9.46
CA LYS A 85 -15.31 -4.16 -9.07
C LYS A 85 -15.10 -3.13 -10.18
N ASP A 86 -14.87 -3.60 -11.42
CA ASP A 86 -14.61 -2.77 -12.61
C ASP A 86 -13.39 -1.84 -12.44
N LEU A 87 -12.34 -2.30 -11.72
CA LEU A 87 -11.11 -1.55 -11.52
C LEU A 87 -10.07 -1.90 -12.59
N GLU A 88 -9.28 -0.91 -13.00
CA GLU A 88 -8.11 -1.14 -13.84
C GLU A 88 -7.01 -1.81 -13.03
N VAL A 89 -6.39 -2.86 -13.58
CA VAL A 89 -5.42 -3.69 -12.86
C VAL A 89 -4.11 -3.87 -13.60
N VAL A 90 -3.03 -3.92 -12.83
CA VAL A 90 -1.68 -4.25 -13.32
C VAL A 90 -1.09 -5.36 -12.44
N LEU A 91 -0.78 -6.52 -13.04
CA LEU A 91 -0.10 -7.61 -12.36
C LEU A 91 1.41 -7.31 -12.35
N ALA A 92 1.91 -6.82 -11.24
CA ALA A 92 3.33 -6.51 -11.07
C ALA A 92 3.74 -6.60 -9.59
N ASN A 93 5.05 -6.80 -9.38
CA ASN A 93 5.67 -6.59 -8.08
C ASN A 93 6.02 -5.11 -7.92
N PHE A 94 5.69 -4.50 -6.79
CA PHE A 94 6.01 -3.11 -6.50
C PHE A 94 7.54 -2.84 -6.43
N GLU A 95 8.38 -3.85 -6.32
CA GLU A 95 9.83 -3.71 -6.41
C GLU A 95 10.31 -3.40 -7.85
N HIS A 96 9.41 -3.44 -8.84
CA HIS A 96 9.68 -3.15 -10.25
C HIS A 96 8.50 -2.40 -10.87
N LEU A 97 8.46 -1.09 -10.67
CA LEU A 97 7.37 -0.22 -11.14
C LEU A 97 7.59 0.23 -12.59
N CYS A 98 6.94 -0.45 -13.54
CA CYS A 98 7.09 -0.21 -14.97
C CYS A 98 6.07 0.83 -15.50
N PHE A 99 6.08 2.04 -14.93
CA PHE A 99 5.24 3.14 -15.39
C PHE A 99 6.10 4.32 -15.89
N LYS A 100 5.49 5.17 -16.68
CA LYS A 100 6.14 6.41 -17.13
C LYS A 100 6.29 7.38 -15.95
N GLN A 101 7.42 8.08 -15.92
CA GLN A 101 7.64 9.15 -14.93
C GLN A 101 6.60 10.26 -15.06
N ASN A 102 6.33 10.98 -13.97
CA ASN A 102 5.38 12.09 -13.88
C ASN A 102 3.98 11.72 -14.39
N SER A 103 3.50 10.51 -14.07
CA SER A 103 2.20 10.01 -14.55
C SER A 103 1.08 10.20 -13.56
N PHE A 104 1.35 10.02 -12.27
CA PHE A 104 0.29 9.92 -11.26
C PHE A 104 0.13 11.23 -10.47
N ASP A 105 -1.14 11.57 -10.24
CA ASP A 105 -1.51 12.66 -9.34
C ASP A 105 -1.46 12.21 -7.88
N GLY A 106 -1.74 10.94 -7.64
CA GLY A 106 -1.63 10.31 -6.33
C GLY A 106 -1.05 8.91 -6.39
N ILE A 107 -0.26 8.53 -5.39
CA ILE A 107 0.15 7.14 -5.15
C ILE A 107 -0.29 6.77 -3.74
N TRP A 108 -1.01 5.67 -3.62
CA TRP A 108 -1.54 5.14 -2.38
C TRP A 108 -0.89 3.79 -2.07
N ALA A 109 -0.37 3.61 -0.86
CA ALA A 109 0.24 2.36 -0.40
C ALA A 109 -0.15 2.08 1.06
N TYR A 110 -1.37 1.58 1.26
CA TYR A 110 -1.87 1.30 2.61
C TYR A 110 -1.41 -0.08 3.08
N THR A 111 -0.41 -0.10 3.95
CA THR A 111 0.21 -1.29 4.58
C THR A 111 0.81 -2.33 3.63
N SER A 112 0.75 -2.14 2.33
CA SER A 112 1.31 -3.08 1.35
C SER A 112 2.84 -3.18 1.46
N LEU A 113 3.51 -2.05 1.65
CA LEU A 113 4.98 -1.98 1.71
C LEU A 113 5.57 -2.56 3.01
N THR A 114 4.75 -2.81 4.04
CA THR A 114 5.19 -3.54 5.25
C THR A 114 5.46 -5.02 5.00
N THR A 115 5.09 -5.54 3.84
CA THR A 115 5.32 -6.94 3.45
C THR A 115 6.67 -7.14 2.75
N ALA A 116 7.46 -6.09 2.60
CA ALA A 116 8.81 -6.13 2.03
C ALA A 116 9.88 -5.84 3.09
N PRO A 117 11.12 -6.29 2.88
CA PRO A 117 12.24 -5.87 3.69
C PRO A 117 12.40 -4.34 3.72
N LYS A 118 12.85 -3.78 4.84
CA LYS A 118 13.11 -2.34 4.97
C LYS A 118 14.07 -1.83 3.90
N ALA A 119 15.07 -2.64 3.56
CA ALA A 119 16.01 -2.33 2.48
C ALA A 119 15.32 -2.20 1.11
N SER A 120 14.34 -3.06 0.80
CA SER A 120 13.53 -2.96 -0.43
C SER A 120 12.65 -1.71 -0.41
N PHE A 121 12.06 -1.38 0.74
CA PHE A 121 11.29 -0.14 0.88
C PHE A 121 12.14 1.11 0.60
N CYS A 122 13.35 1.19 1.16
CA CYS A 122 14.26 2.31 0.87
C CYS A 122 14.62 2.42 -0.63
N LYS A 123 14.76 1.30 -1.33
CA LYS A 123 15.10 1.29 -2.76
C LYS A 123 13.95 1.73 -3.65
N ILE A 124 12.70 1.43 -3.28
CA ILE A 124 11.53 1.79 -4.11
C ILE A 124 11.11 3.27 -3.96
N LEU A 125 11.46 3.95 -2.88
CA LEU A 125 11.06 5.34 -2.65
C LEU A 125 11.46 6.31 -3.77
N PRO A 126 12.70 6.28 -4.30
CA PRO A 126 13.07 7.09 -5.46
C PRO A 126 12.21 6.80 -6.70
N GLU A 127 11.85 5.53 -6.93
CA GLU A 127 10.99 5.15 -8.06
C GLU A 127 9.58 5.71 -7.87
N ILE A 128 8.99 5.56 -6.68
CA ILE A 128 7.68 6.14 -6.35
C ILE A 128 7.68 7.66 -6.59
N ARG A 129 8.76 8.33 -6.14
CA ARG A 129 8.92 9.79 -6.35
C ARG A 129 8.93 10.16 -7.83
N GLN A 130 9.65 9.41 -8.67
CA GLN A 130 9.72 9.65 -10.12
C GLN A 130 8.39 9.43 -10.83
N LEU A 131 7.54 8.54 -10.34
CA LEU A 131 6.22 8.29 -10.92
C LEU A 131 5.20 9.40 -10.62
N LEU A 132 5.37 10.12 -9.52
CA LEU A 132 4.52 11.25 -9.16
C LEU A 132 4.79 12.45 -10.07
N LYS A 133 3.72 13.15 -10.42
CA LYS A 133 3.82 14.50 -10.96
C LYS A 133 4.44 15.46 -9.93
N PRO A 134 4.95 16.64 -10.32
CA PRO A 134 5.56 17.59 -9.37
C PRO A 134 4.65 17.93 -8.18
N GLU A 135 3.34 18.08 -8.42
CA GLU A 135 2.33 18.37 -7.39
C GLU A 135 1.62 17.10 -6.87
N GLY A 136 2.17 15.93 -7.18
CA GLY A 136 1.57 14.66 -6.80
C GLY A 136 1.76 14.34 -5.32
N ILE A 137 0.89 13.50 -4.79
CA ILE A 137 0.88 13.10 -3.38
C ILE A 137 1.13 11.60 -3.23
N PHE A 138 2.08 11.26 -2.37
CA PHE A 138 2.29 9.90 -1.91
C PHE A 138 1.66 9.70 -0.52
N TYR A 139 0.71 8.79 -0.44
CA TYR A 139 0.19 8.33 0.85
C TYR A 139 0.75 6.95 1.18
N VAL A 140 1.30 6.80 2.37
CA VAL A 140 1.83 5.53 2.86
C VAL A 140 1.42 5.28 4.30
N ALA A 141 0.98 4.06 4.57
CA ALA A 141 0.74 3.58 5.93
C ALA A 141 1.67 2.40 6.25
N MET A 142 2.33 2.50 7.40
CA MET A 142 3.19 1.45 7.93
C MET A 142 2.63 0.93 9.24
N ILE A 143 2.95 -0.31 9.60
CA ILE A 143 2.58 -0.86 10.90
C ILE A 143 3.68 -0.50 11.91
N GLU A 144 3.28 0.08 13.05
CA GLU A 144 4.19 0.37 14.14
C GLU A 144 4.75 -0.92 14.74
N GLY A 145 6.04 -0.93 15.02
CA GLY A 145 6.72 -2.06 15.61
C GLY A 145 8.22 -2.04 15.36
N GLU A 146 8.91 -3.01 15.93
CA GLU A 146 10.36 -3.15 15.78
C GLU A 146 10.73 -4.34 14.89
N GLY A 147 11.84 -4.20 14.16
CA GLY A 147 12.44 -5.24 13.37
C GLY A 147 11.63 -5.68 12.15
N GLU A 148 12.11 -6.73 11.52
CA GLU A 148 11.49 -7.33 10.35
C GLU A 148 11.79 -8.84 10.31
N GLY A 149 10.93 -9.61 9.66
CA GLY A 149 11.14 -11.05 9.49
C GLY A 149 9.87 -11.85 9.23
N TRP A 150 10.06 -13.15 9.18
CA TRP A 150 8.97 -14.09 9.00
C TRP A 150 8.15 -14.27 10.28
N LYS A 151 6.86 -14.03 10.21
CA LYS A 151 5.88 -14.42 11.22
C LYS A 151 5.37 -15.83 10.91
N PRO A 152 5.28 -16.73 11.89
CA PRO A 152 4.78 -18.08 11.67
C PRO A 152 3.33 -18.08 11.19
N ALA A 153 2.90 -19.23 10.67
CA ALA A 153 1.49 -19.50 10.41
C ALA A 153 0.66 -19.32 11.69
N ASP A 154 -0.55 -18.82 11.53
CA ASP A 154 -1.49 -18.57 12.63
C ASP A 154 -2.92 -19.01 12.26
N SER A 155 -3.89 -18.77 13.12
CA SER A 155 -5.31 -19.08 12.85
C SER A 155 -5.91 -18.35 11.65
N LYS A 156 -5.26 -17.26 11.19
CA LYS A 156 -5.72 -16.48 10.03
C LYS A 156 -5.20 -17.07 8.74
N TYR A 157 -3.94 -17.51 8.75
CA TYR A 157 -3.24 -18.05 7.58
C TYR A 157 -2.38 -19.24 7.98
N ASP A 158 -2.54 -20.35 7.31
CA ASP A 158 -1.74 -21.57 7.49
C ASP A 158 -0.34 -21.50 6.83
N MET A 159 0.12 -20.30 6.55
CA MET A 159 1.39 -20.01 5.89
C MET A 159 2.12 -18.87 6.60
N PRO A 160 3.46 -18.92 6.65
CA PRO A 160 4.24 -17.83 7.22
C PRO A 160 4.11 -16.56 6.36
N ARG A 161 4.25 -15.41 7.02
CA ARG A 161 4.19 -14.08 6.40
C ARG A 161 5.40 -13.26 6.77
N TYR A 162 5.97 -12.57 5.80
CA TYR A 162 6.99 -11.57 6.09
C TYR A 162 6.33 -10.25 6.51
N HIS A 163 6.95 -9.60 7.48
CA HIS A 163 6.46 -8.34 8.01
C HIS A 163 7.62 -7.47 8.50
N ALA A 164 7.59 -6.19 8.12
CA ALA A 164 8.47 -5.15 8.65
C ALA A 164 7.66 -4.18 9.51
N GLY A 165 8.06 -4.03 10.78
CA GLY A 165 7.55 -3.01 11.68
C GLY A 165 8.46 -1.78 11.67
N TYR A 166 7.89 -0.59 11.89
CA TYR A 166 8.63 0.67 11.86
C TYR A 166 8.37 1.48 13.13
N LEU A 167 9.42 2.04 13.71
CA LEU A 167 9.27 3.06 14.75
C LEU A 167 8.92 4.41 14.10
N PRO A 168 8.17 5.30 14.81
CA PRO A 168 7.73 6.58 14.25
C PRO A 168 8.87 7.46 13.72
N ASN A 169 10.00 7.53 14.42
CA ASN A 169 11.15 8.32 13.98
C ASN A 169 11.92 7.64 12.84
N GLU A 170 11.97 6.31 12.82
CA GLU A 170 12.61 5.53 11.75
C GLU A 170 11.93 5.80 10.41
N ILE A 171 10.60 5.59 10.34
CA ILE A 171 9.86 5.79 9.09
C ILE A 171 9.91 7.25 8.62
N ARG A 172 9.84 8.23 9.54
CA ARG A 172 9.98 9.66 9.20
C ARG A 172 11.34 9.96 8.55
N SER A 173 12.42 9.41 9.11
CA SER A 173 13.77 9.59 8.57
C SER A 173 13.88 8.97 7.17
N ILE A 174 13.35 7.78 6.96
CA ILE A 174 13.34 7.11 5.66
C ILE A 174 12.56 7.93 4.62
N LEU A 175 11.35 8.37 4.95
CA LEU A 175 10.51 9.14 4.01
C LEU A 175 11.17 10.47 3.61
N ARG A 176 11.84 11.16 4.53
CA ARG A 176 12.51 12.44 4.28
C ARG A 176 13.70 12.35 3.34
N THR A 177 14.18 11.16 2.99
CA THR A 177 15.24 11.01 1.98
C THR A 177 14.76 11.33 0.56
N ASN A 178 13.45 11.30 0.30
CA ASN A 178 12.85 11.50 -1.03
C ASN A 178 11.61 12.40 -1.03
N PHE A 179 11.06 12.72 0.14
CA PHE A 179 9.78 13.40 0.27
C PHE A 179 9.76 14.43 1.41
N SER A 180 8.96 15.46 1.25
CA SER A 180 8.52 16.33 2.32
C SER A 180 7.23 15.79 2.94
N ILE A 181 7.23 15.49 4.24
CA ILE A 181 6.04 15.02 4.95
C ILE A 181 5.11 16.19 5.20
N ILE A 182 3.93 16.19 4.60
CA ILE A 182 2.93 17.27 4.71
C ILE A 182 1.83 16.96 5.72
N HIS A 183 1.59 15.68 6.02
CA HIS A 183 0.66 15.24 7.05
C HIS A 183 1.15 13.92 7.66
N GLY A 184 0.85 13.72 8.94
CA GLY A 184 1.10 12.45 9.63
C GLY A 184 0.06 12.21 10.71
N SER A 185 -0.43 10.98 10.81
CA SER A 185 -1.36 10.54 11.84
C SER A 185 -1.03 9.15 12.35
N VAL A 186 -1.56 8.82 13.51
CA VAL A 186 -1.47 7.49 14.10
C VAL A 186 -2.89 6.96 14.29
N ILE A 187 -3.15 5.77 13.77
CA ILE A 187 -4.45 5.10 13.92
C ILE A 187 -4.22 3.81 14.68
N ALA A 188 -4.69 3.76 15.92
CA ALA A 188 -4.69 2.56 16.73
C ALA A 188 -5.99 1.77 16.51
N THR A 189 -5.85 0.47 16.28
CA THR A 189 -6.97 -0.47 16.19
C THR A 189 -6.72 -1.62 17.18
N GLU A 190 -7.70 -2.48 17.36
CA GLU A 190 -7.54 -3.68 18.19
C GLU A 190 -6.38 -4.60 17.76
N ARG A 191 -5.92 -4.47 16.51
CA ARG A 191 -4.93 -5.40 15.91
C ARG A 191 -3.54 -4.81 15.79
N ASN A 192 -3.46 -3.54 15.37
CA ASN A 192 -2.20 -2.86 15.09
C ASN A 192 -2.36 -1.36 15.30
N THR A 193 -1.23 -0.70 15.51
CA THR A 193 -1.09 0.75 15.35
C THR A 193 -0.52 1.04 13.97
N TYR A 194 -1.12 1.97 13.24
CA TYR A 194 -0.71 2.36 11.90
C TYR A 194 -0.14 3.77 11.92
N LEU A 195 1.03 3.90 11.34
CA LEU A 195 1.74 5.17 11.14
C LEU A 195 1.44 5.63 9.71
N ASN A 196 0.64 6.67 9.58
CA ASN A 196 0.17 7.19 8.29
C ASN A 196 0.90 8.46 7.93
N PHE A 197 1.31 8.58 6.67
CA PHE A 197 1.99 9.78 6.17
C PHE A 197 1.46 10.16 4.80
N MET A 198 1.30 11.46 4.61
CA MET A 198 1.06 12.08 3.32
C MET A 198 2.28 12.92 2.97
N CYS A 199 2.83 12.70 1.78
CA CYS A 199 4.14 13.20 1.38
C CYS A 199 4.05 13.85 0.00
N ALA A 200 4.77 14.96 -0.18
CA ALA A 200 5.00 15.60 -1.48
C ALA A 200 6.42 15.31 -1.96
N PRO A 201 6.70 15.22 -3.27
CA PRO A 201 8.05 15.13 -3.81
C PRO A 201 8.94 16.28 -3.29
N SER A 202 10.16 15.95 -2.86
CA SER A 202 11.14 16.96 -2.43
C SER A 202 12.20 17.20 -3.50
#